data_c1a389eec81510cfa42456f8030d79ad
#
_entry.id   c1a389eec81510cfa42456f8030d79ad
#
_cell.length_a   1.000
_cell.length_b   1.000
_cell.length_c   1.000
_cell.angle_alpha   90.00
_cell.angle_beta   90.00
_cell.angle_gamma   90.00
#
_symmetry.space_group_name_H-M   'P 1'
#
loop_
_entity.id
_entity.type
_entity.pdbx_description
1 polymer ?
#
loop_
_entity_poly.entity_id
_entity_poly.type
_entity_poly.pdbx_seq_one_letter_code
_entity_poly.pdbx_strand_id
1 'polypeptide(L)'
;MTRSTLDKLLPGCIVLLAIFAGIAVAAQAPVTLDHSIRDYKLPSEIPWVERNGTGSLTLYGDERKPGGIYVSLLRRPFDNWSAPHTHPTERYVTVLEGTFLASTGPEQDRNRVEALKAGTVVSEVPGRMHYDGVGQDGVTLFFIGMGGANTGRASEPPRAPGGPNVDPTARVAKKLEDMVWSKAADGSTYTNVFGDPSKAGLYVQFVRRPANNWTTAHHHANDQFIWVMGGRIYIGTGSTVDKNKTVGLPKGSYIHDFANGTDYEGTKDEDVWLLVTGMGPA
;
A
#
# COMPACT_ATOMS: atom_id res chain seq x y z
N MET A 1 -27.95 53.16 81.19
CA MET A 1 -29.21 52.75 80.50
C MET A 1 -29.25 53.44 79.12
N THR A 2 -28.98 52.77 78.07
CA THR A 2 -29.44 53.10 76.69
C THR A 2 -28.94 52.00 75.76
N ARG A 3 -29.82 51.32 75.10
CA ARG A 3 -29.57 50.24 74.13
C ARG A 3 -29.25 50.85 72.78
N SER A 4 -28.14 50.36 72.19
CA SER A 4 -27.79 50.61 70.80
C SER A 4 -28.30 49.49 69.90
N THR A 5 -29.08 49.77 68.93
CA THR A 5 -29.57 48.87 67.86
C THR A 5 -28.54 48.82 66.73
N LEU A 6 -28.02 47.64 66.43
CA LEU A 6 -27.19 47.36 65.28
C LEU A 6 -28.10 47.01 64.08
N ASP A 7 -28.05 47.83 63.04
CA ASP A 7 -28.61 47.51 61.74
C ASP A 7 -27.73 46.47 61.02
N LYS A 8 -28.34 45.36 60.61
CA LYS A 8 -27.71 44.30 59.82
C LYS A 8 -27.93 44.63 58.33
N LEU A 9 -26.88 45.02 57.65
CA LEU A 9 -26.83 45.07 56.19
C LEU A 9 -26.64 43.64 55.64
N LEU A 10 -27.54 43.17 54.82
CA LEU A 10 -27.45 41.92 54.02
C LEU A 10 -26.64 42.21 52.78
N PRO A 11 -25.65 41.37 52.41
CA PRO A 11 -24.97 41.49 51.12
C PRO A 11 -25.83 40.87 50.01
N GLY A 12 -26.14 41.69 49.01
CA GLY A 12 -26.80 41.23 47.80
C GLY A 12 -25.93 40.31 46.97
N CYS A 13 -26.40 39.08 46.76
CA CYS A 13 -25.81 38.16 45.78
C CYS A 13 -26.07 38.61 44.34
N ILE A 14 -25.05 39.11 43.68
CA ILE A 14 -25.07 39.30 42.21
C ILE A 14 -24.88 37.95 41.54
N VAL A 15 -25.94 37.38 40.97
CA VAL A 15 -25.85 36.17 40.14
C VAL A 15 -25.39 36.60 38.73
N LEU A 16 -24.13 36.35 38.42
CA LEU A 16 -23.67 36.49 37.04
C LEU A 16 -24.18 35.29 36.22
N LEU A 17 -25.17 35.51 35.37
CA LEU A 17 -25.55 34.54 34.34
C LEU A 17 -24.49 34.55 33.23
N ALA A 18 -23.63 33.56 33.18
CA ALA A 18 -22.74 33.30 32.06
C ALA A 18 -23.55 32.65 30.92
N ILE A 19 -23.80 33.41 29.87
CA ILE A 19 -24.43 32.91 28.64
C ILE A 19 -23.30 32.17 27.87
N PHE A 20 -23.27 30.85 27.95
CA PHE A 20 -22.48 30.04 27.05
C PHE A 20 -23.16 30.02 25.67
N ALA A 21 -22.69 30.85 24.74
CA ALA A 21 -23.01 30.70 23.34
C ALA A 21 -22.30 29.43 22.82
N GLY A 22 -23.01 28.31 22.79
CA GLY A 22 -22.55 27.07 22.18
C GLY A 22 -22.37 27.33 20.68
N ILE A 23 -21.13 27.35 20.19
CA ILE A 23 -20.84 27.28 18.77
C ILE A 23 -21.26 25.87 18.33
N ALA A 24 -22.43 25.77 17.69
CA ALA A 24 -22.79 24.53 17.00
C ALA A 24 -21.82 24.33 15.84
N VAL A 25 -20.81 23.50 16.00
CA VAL A 25 -20.03 22.98 14.88
C VAL A 25 -21.00 22.14 14.07
N ALA A 26 -21.46 22.67 12.94
CA ALA A 26 -22.24 21.90 11.99
C ALA A 26 -21.41 20.65 11.62
N ALA A 27 -21.92 19.48 11.94
CA ALA A 27 -21.31 18.22 11.52
C ALA A 27 -21.28 18.25 9.99
N GLN A 28 -20.07 18.25 9.42
CA GLN A 28 -19.87 18.19 7.99
C GLN A 28 -20.49 16.88 7.49
N ALA A 29 -21.35 16.94 6.48
CA ALA A 29 -21.92 15.74 5.88
C ALA A 29 -20.79 14.76 5.51
N PRO A 30 -20.97 13.45 5.73
CA PRO A 30 -19.94 12.48 5.38
C PRO A 30 -19.60 12.63 3.90
N VAL A 31 -18.29 12.71 3.63
CA VAL A 31 -17.78 12.75 2.25
C VAL A 31 -18.15 11.45 1.58
N THR A 32 -18.94 11.52 0.52
CA THR A 32 -19.29 10.35 -0.30
C THR A 32 -18.32 10.29 -1.48
N LEU A 33 -17.47 9.28 -1.46
CA LEU A 33 -16.68 8.87 -2.63
C LEU A 33 -17.59 8.10 -3.58
N ASP A 34 -17.46 8.30 -4.88
CA ASP A 34 -18.12 7.44 -5.86
C ASP A 34 -17.32 6.12 -5.98
N HIS A 35 -17.80 5.07 -5.34
CA HIS A 35 -17.17 3.75 -5.31
C HIS A 35 -17.18 3.01 -6.65
N SER A 36 -17.89 3.52 -7.67
CA SER A 36 -17.79 3.01 -9.05
C SER A 36 -16.61 3.60 -9.83
N ILE A 37 -16.00 4.68 -9.31
CA ILE A 37 -14.84 5.35 -9.87
C ILE A 37 -13.57 4.94 -9.12
N ARG A 38 -13.65 4.93 -7.78
CA ARG A 38 -12.51 4.65 -6.90
C ARG A 38 -13.01 3.97 -5.62
N ASP A 39 -12.45 2.82 -5.29
CA ASP A 39 -12.75 2.12 -4.04
C ASP A 39 -11.51 2.02 -3.15
N TYR A 40 -11.69 1.76 -1.86
CA TYR A 40 -10.59 1.65 -0.91
C TYR A 40 -10.90 0.70 0.25
N LYS A 41 -9.85 0.30 0.95
CA LYS A 41 -9.91 -0.39 2.23
C LYS A 41 -8.96 0.27 3.22
N LEU A 42 -9.47 0.61 4.40
CA LEU A 42 -8.63 1.02 5.52
C LEU A 42 -7.84 -0.18 6.07
N PRO A 43 -6.72 0.03 6.78
CA PRO A 43 -5.93 -1.07 7.35
C PRO A 43 -6.76 -2.00 8.26
N SER A 44 -7.72 -1.43 9.00
CA SER A 44 -8.63 -2.18 9.89
C SER A 44 -9.73 -2.94 9.14
N GLU A 45 -9.95 -2.63 7.87
CA GLU A 45 -10.99 -3.23 7.01
C GLU A 45 -10.43 -4.31 6.09
N ILE A 46 -9.11 -4.56 6.11
CA ILE A 46 -8.49 -5.63 5.33
C ILE A 46 -8.96 -6.99 5.89
N PRO A 47 -9.79 -7.75 5.16
CA PRO A 47 -10.39 -8.98 5.67
C PRO A 47 -9.43 -10.17 5.51
N TRP A 48 -8.37 -10.19 6.30
CA TRP A 48 -7.37 -11.26 6.27
C TRP A 48 -7.99 -12.65 6.50
N VAL A 49 -7.71 -13.59 5.61
CA VAL A 49 -8.01 -15.01 5.81
C VAL A 49 -6.81 -15.66 6.48
N GLU A 50 -6.96 -15.98 7.77
CA GLU A 50 -5.88 -16.54 8.59
C GLU A 50 -5.87 -18.06 8.54
N ARG A 51 -4.70 -18.64 8.27
CA ARG A 51 -4.45 -20.09 8.36
C ARG A 51 -3.06 -20.34 8.94
N ASN A 52 -2.96 -21.00 10.08
CA ASN A 52 -1.69 -21.33 10.74
C ASN A 52 -0.77 -20.11 10.92
N GLY A 53 -1.34 -18.97 11.32
CA GLY A 53 -0.61 -17.71 11.49
C GLY A 53 -0.23 -16.99 10.19
N THR A 54 -0.54 -17.55 9.02
CA THR A 54 -0.39 -16.88 7.73
C THR A 54 -1.71 -16.24 7.32
N GLY A 55 -1.68 -14.93 7.09
CA GLY A 55 -2.82 -14.17 6.56
C GLY A 55 -2.69 -14.00 5.05
N SER A 56 -3.76 -14.24 4.31
CA SER A 56 -3.81 -14.01 2.87
C SER A 56 -5.09 -13.32 2.44
N LEU A 57 -5.06 -12.60 1.33
CA LEU A 57 -6.22 -11.95 0.74
C LEU A 57 -5.98 -11.69 -0.74
N THR A 58 -6.94 -12.06 -1.59
CA THR A 58 -7.02 -11.55 -2.96
C THR A 58 -7.81 -10.24 -2.95
N LEU A 59 -7.19 -9.16 -3.38
CA LEU A 59 -7.79 -7.83 -3.49
C LEU A 59 -8.50 -7.64 -4.82
N TYR A 60 -7.96 -8.22 -5.89
CA TYR A 60 -8.49 -8.14 -7.25
C TYR A 60 -8.14 -9.37 -8.07
N GLY A 61 -9.01 -9.74 -9.01
CA GLY A 61 -8.79 -10.85 -9.94
C GLY A 61 -8.76 -12.23 -9.28
N ASP A 62 -8.14 -13.18 -9.97
CA ASP A 62 -7.96 -14.56 -9.48
C ASP A 62 -6.60 -15.09 -9.93
N GLU A 63 -5.68 -15.29 -9.01
CA GLU A 63 -4.33 -15.80 -9.30
C GLU A 63 -4.31 -17.17 -9.99
N ARG A 64 -5.38 -17.97 -9.83
CA ARG A 64 -5.48 -19.33 -10.37
C ARG A 64 -6.03 -19.39 -11.79
N LYS A 65 -6.76 -18.36 -12.22
CA LYS A 65 -7.38 -18.33 -13.56
C LYS A 65 -6.42 -17.73 -14.58
N PRO A 66 -6.11 -18.43 -15.68
CA PRO A 66 -5.32 -17.86 -16.77
C PRO A 66 -5.98 -16.60 -17.35
N GLY A 67 -5.15 -15.63 -17.74
CA GLY A 67 -5.59 -14.35 -18.28
C GLY A 67 -6.04 -13.37 -17.20
N GLY A 68 -5.94 -12.09 -17.52
CA GLY A 68 -6.16 -11.01 -16.58
C GLY A 68 -5.04 -10.86 -15.54
N ILE A 69 -5.16 -9.83 -14.74
CA ILE A 69 -4.25 -9.56 -13.63
C ILE A 69 -4.88 -9.99 -12.32
N TYR A 70 -4.05 -10.24 -11.32
CA TYR A 70 -4.47 -10.37 -9.93
C TYR A 70 -3.65 -9.49 -9.01
N VAL A 71 -4.26 -9.08 -7.91
CA VAL A 71 -3.60 -8.37 -6.81
C VAL A 71 -3.92 -9.09 -5.52
N SER A 72 -2.90 -9.40 -4.73
CA SER A 72 -3.09 -10.09 -3.45
C SER A 72 -2.12 -9.61 -2.37
N LEU A 73 -2.50 -9.89 -1.13
CA LEU A 73 -1.69 -9.68 0.05
C LEU A 73 -1.36 -11.01 0.71
N LEU A 74 -0.17 -11.08 1.29
CA LEU A 74 0.28 -12.21 2.09
C LEU A 74 1.05 -11.68 3.30
N ARG A 75 0.67 -12.12 4.52
CA ARG A 75 1.48 -11.92 5.70
C ARG A 75 1.88 -13.26 6.31
N ARG A 76 3.14 -13.37 6.68
CA ARG A 76 3.73 -14.61 7.19
C ARG A 76 4.52 -14.35 8.47
N PRO A 77 4.39 -15.20 9.50
CA PRO A 77 5.15 -15.08 10.74
C PRO A 77 6.60 -15.54 10.53
N PHE A 78 7.46 -15.25 11.51
CA PHE A 78 8.82 -15.74 11.57
C PHE A 78 8.91 -17.27 11.37
N ASP A 79 10.00 -17.71 10.77
CA ASP A 79 10.35 -19.11 10.43
C ASP A 79 9.34 -19.82 9.53
N ASN A 80 8.52 -19.08 8.82
CA ASN A 80 7.67 -19.65 7.78
C ASN A 80 8.47 -19.74 6.47
N TRP A 81 8.55 -20.94 5.88
CA TRP A 81 9.34 -21.20 4.67
C TRP A 81 8.49 -21.87 3.59
N SER A 82 8.68 -21.42 2.32
CA SER A 82 8.20 -22.17 1.16
C SER A 82 9.23 -23.23 0.75
N ALA A 83 8.75 -24.36 0.26
CA ALA A 83 9.61 -25.29 -0.49
C ALA A 83 10.00 -24.66 -1.85
N PRO A 84 11.09 -25.08 -2.49
CA PRO A 84 11.42 -24.66 -3.85
C PRO A 84 10.28 -24.90 -4.82
N HIS A 85 9.92 -23.88 -5.59
CA HIS A 85 8.77 -23.89 -6.48
C HIS A 85 8.94 -22.91 -7.66
N THR A 86 8.03 -22.97 -8.63
CA THR A 86 7.96 -22.08 -9.77
C THR A 86 6.57 -21.51 -9.92
N HIS A 87 6.44 -20.41 -10.67
CA HIS A 87 5.17 -19.91 -11.21
C HIS A 87 5.26 -19.80 -12.72
N PRO A 88 4.22 -20.18 -13.47
CA PRO A 88 4.25 -20.16 -14.94
C PRO A 88 4.07 -18.75 -15.54
N THR A 89 3.61 -17.78 -14.75
CA THR A 89 3.32 -16.42 -15.18
C THR A 89 4.13 -15.39 -14.41
N GLU A 90 4.35 -14.23 -15.03
CA GLU A 90 5.07 -13.11 -14.41
C GLU A 90 4.30 -12.55 -13.21
N ARG A 91 5.06 -12.21 -12.18
CA ARG A 91 4.56 -11.46 -11.04
C ARG A 91 5.65 -10.62 -10.37
N TYR A 92 5.22 -9.55 -9.73
CA TYR A 92 6.03 -8.69 -8.89
C TYR A 92 5.58 -8.78 -7.43
N VAL A 93 6.55 -8.84 -6.53
CA VAL A 93 6.35 -8.95 -5.09
C VAL A 93 6.96 -7.74 -4.42
N THR A 94 6.17 -6.92 -3.76
CA THR A 94 6.66 -5.78 -2.97
C THR A 94 6.65 -6.13 -1.50
N VAL A 95 7.76 -5.92 -0.82
CA VAL A 95 7.86 -6.04 0.63
C VAL A 95 7.26 -4.78 1.26
N LEU A 96 6.08 -4.91 1.87
CA LEU A 96 5.40 -3.80 2.54
C LEU A 96 5.94 -3.56 3.95
N GLU A 97 6.19 -4.64 4.70
CA GLU A 97 6.69 -4.61 6.08
C GLU A 97 7.54 -5.87 6.37
N GLY A 98 8.47 -5.73 7.31
CA GLY A 98 9.30 -6.84 7.78
C GLY A 98 10.43 -7.24 6.83
N THR A 99 10.83 -8.51 6.88
CA THR A 99 11.97 -9.04 6.12
C THR A 99 11.60 -10.29 5.34
N PHE A 100 11.69 -10.18 4.02
CA PHE A 100 11.53 -11.29 3.08
C PHE A 100 12.89 -11.93 2.81
N LEU A 101 13.06 -13.21 3.11
CA LEU A 101 14.27 -13.97 2.84
C LEU A 101 14.12 -14.67 1.49
N ALA A 102 14.78 -14.14 0.47
CA ALA A 102 14.66 -14.62 -0.90
C ALA A 102 15.85 -15.47 -1.32
N SER A 103 15.58 -16.50 -2.11
CA SER A 103 16.62 -17.31 -2.74
C SER A 103 16.12 -17.98 -4.03
N THR A 104 17.03 -18.64 -4.75
CA THR A 104 16.75 -19.30 -6.04
C THR A 104 17.35 -20.70 -6.07
N GLY A 105 16.85 -21.56 -6.96
CA GLY A 105 17.34 -22.93 -7.20
C GLY A 105 16.44 -24.01 -6.60
N PRO A 106 16.70 -25.28 -6.96
CA PRO A 106 15.86 -26.41 -6.64
C PRO A 106 16.03 -26.97 -5.21
N GLU A 107 17.09 -26.55 -4.52
CA GLU A 107 17.42 -27.02 -3.17
C GLU A 107 17.26 -25.89 -2.17
N GLN A 108 16.49 -26.12 -1.10
CA GLN A 108 16.34 -25.15 -0.02
C GLN A 108 17.60 -25.14 0.86
N ASP A 109 18.31 -24.02 0.85
CA ASP A 109 19.41 -23.73 1.77
C ASP A 109 19.14 -22.42 2.50
N ARG A 110 18.76 -22.52 3.77
CA ARG A 110 18.41 -21.37 4.61
C ARG A 110 19.59 -20.45 4.93
N ASN A 111 20.83 -20.90 4.71
CA ASN A 111 22.03 -20.09 4.88
C ASN A 111 22.37 -19.29 3.61
N ARG A 112 21.74 -19.59 2.49
CA ARG A 112 21.97 -18.95 1.20
C ARG A 112 20.75 -18.15 0.76
N VAL A 113 20.41 -17.13 1.53
CA VAL A 113 19.28 -16.24 1.28
C VAL A 113 19.73 -14.78 1.24
N GLU A 114 18.99 -13.96 0.56
CA GLU A 114 19.11 -12.51 0.60
C GLU A 114 17.97 -11.94 1.45
N ALA A 115 18.31 -11.10 2.44
CA ALA A 115 17.34 -10.45 3.30
C ALA A 115 16.88 -9.15 2.64
N LEU A 116 15.63 -9.11 2.22
CA LEU A 116 15.00 -8.01 1.52
C LEU A 116 14.03 -7.28 2.45
N LYS A 117 14.26 -5.98 2.67
CA LYS A 117 13.51 -5.14 3.59
C LYS A 117 12.33 -4.44 2.90
N ALA A 118 11.45 -3.84 3.71
CA ALA A 118 10.34 -3.03 3.22
C ALA A 118 10.79 -2.00 2.17
N GLY A 119 10.00 -1.87 1.09
CA GLY A 119 10.33 -1.05 -0.08
C GLY A 119 11.14 -1.79 -1.15
N THR A 120 11.59 -3.03 -0.91
CA THR A 120 12.16 -3.87 -1.97
C THR A 120 11.04 -4.43 -2.86
N VAL A 121 11.26 -4.43 -4.17
CA VAL A 121 10.40 -5.12 -5.14
C VAL A 121 11.18 -6.24 -5.81
N VAL A 122 10.54 -7.40 -5.93
CA VAL A 122 11.10 -8.60 -6.54
C VAL A 122 10.30 -8.96 -7.78
N SER A 123 10.98 -9.20 -8.91
CA SER A 123 10.41 -9.84 -10.09
C SER A 123 10.72 -11.34 -10.04
N GLU A 124 9.72 -12.17 -10.19
CA GLU A 124 9.88 -13.63 -10.29
C GLU A 124 9.75 -14.06 -11.75
N VAL A 125 10.85 -14.63 -12.27
CA VAL A 125 10.90 -15.06 -13.68
C VAL A 125 10.08 -16.33 -13.87
N PRO A 126 9.14 -16.36 -14.84
CA PRO A 126 8.31 -17.53 -15.09
C PRO A 126 9.12 -18.83 -15.26
N GLY A 127 8.64 -19.90 -14.61
CA GLY A 127 9.20 -21.23 -14.71
C GLY A 127 10.51 -21.45 -13.95
N ARG A 128 11.12 -20.43 -13.35
CA ARG A 128 12.39 -20.56 -12.62
C ARG A 128 12.17 -20.89 -11.15
N MET A 129 13.00 -21.82 -10.64
CA MET A 129 12.92 -22.31 -9.26
C MET A 129 13.41 -21.27 -8.26
N HIS A 130 12.60 -21.05 -7.23
CA HIS A 130 12.92 -20.19 -6.10
C HIS A 130 12.26 -20.70 -4.81
N TYR A 131 12.70 -20.19 -3.68
CA TYR A 131 12.11 -20.42 -2.37
C TYR A 131 12.26 -19.20 -1.47
N ASP A 132 11.42 -19.12 -0.46
CA ASP A 132 11.30 -17.97 0.40
C ASP A 132 11.25 -18.35 1.86
N GLY A 133 11.78 -17.47 2.68
CA GLY A 133 11.63 -17.50 4.12
C GLY A 133 11.21 -16.15 4.68
N VAL A 134 11.03 -16.13 5.98
CA VAL A 134 10.61 -14.95 6.73
C VAL A 134 11.60 -14.63 7.84
N GLY A 135 12.02 -13.38 7.93
CA GLY A 135 12.88 -12.88 9.00
C GLY A 135 12.17 -12.81 10.35
N GLN A 136 12.92 -12.48 11.42
CA GLN A 136 12.40 -12.46 12.80
C GLN A 136 11.24 -11.49 13.03
N ASP A 137 11.14 -10.45 12.20
CA ASP A 137 10.13 -9.40 12.24
C ASP A 137 8.86 -9.74 11.44
N GLY A 138 8.75 -11.00 10.93
CA GLY A 138 7.66 -11.37 10.04
C GLY A 138 7.80 -10.71 8.66
N VAL A 139 6.79 -10.84 7.80
CA VAL A 139 6.73 -10.14 6.52
C VAL A 139 5.28 -9.92 6.08
N THR A 140 5.03 -8.75 5.49
CA THR A 140 3.82 -8.47 4.71
C THR A 140 4.21 -8.14 3.28
N LEU A 141 3.59 -8.84 2.32
CA LEU A 141 3.89 -8.78 0.90
C LEU A 141 2.65 -8.35 0.11
N PHE A 142 2.89 -7.54 -0.91
CA PHE A 142 1.90 -7.18 -1.92
C PHE A 142 2.31 -7.80 -3.27
N PHE A 143 1.40 -8.48 -3.91
CA PHE A 143 1.60 -9.13 -5.20
C PHE A 143 0.77 -8.46 -6.28
N ILE A 144 1.37 -8.26 -7.45
CA ILE A 144 0.66 -8.06 -8.71
C ILE A 144 1.23 -9.03 -9.73
N GLY A 145 0.38 -9.74 -10.47
CA GLY A 145 0.82 -10.72 -11.44
C GLY A 145 -0.24 -11.06 -12.49
N MET A 146 0.18 -11.85 -13.45
CA MET A 146 -0.73 -12.44 -14.42
C MET A 146 -1.37 -13.69 -13.84
N GLY A 147 -2.69 -13.83 -13.99
CA GLY A 147 -3.43 -15.00 -13.54
C GLY A 147 -2.97 -16.29 -14.22
N GLY A 148 -3.29 -17.44 -13.60
CA GLY A 148 -2.69 -18.72 -13.93
C GLY A 148 -1.37 -18.98 -13.19
N ALA A 149 -1.10 -18.23 -12.13
CA ALA A 149 0.14 -18.26 -11.33
C ALA A 149 0.22 -19.45 -10.36
N ASN A 150 -0.32 -20.62 -10.75
CA ASN A 150 -0.26 -21.81 -9.91
C ASN A 150 1.19 -22.20 -9.58
N THR A 151 1.39 -22.62 -8.33
CA THR A 151 2.68 -23.14 -7.89
C THR A 151 2.99 -24.48 -8.58
N GLY A 152 4.16 -24.56 -9.18
CA GLY A 152 4.68 -25.75 -9.86
C GLY A 152 6.07 -26.13 -9.40
N ARG A 153 6.61 -27.15 -10.02
CA ARG A 153 8.00 -27.57 -9.87
C ARG A 153 8.64 -27.74 -11.24
N ALA A 154 9.89 -27.32 -11.37
CA ALA A 154 10.69 -27.54 -12.56
C ALA A 154 11.93 -28.35 -12.20
N SER A 155 12.50 -29.03 -13.17
CA SER A 155 13.81 -29.67 -13.04
C SER A 155 14.87 -28.62 -13.39
N GLU A 156 15.64 -28.20 -12.41
CA GLU A 156 16.81 -27.32 -12.60
C GLU A 156 18.04 -28.00 -12.01
N PRO A 157 19.25 -27.76 -12.57
CA PRO A 157 20.46 -28.24 -11.99
C PRO A 157 20.67 -27.63 -10.60
N PRO A 158 21.38 -28.32 -9.70
CA PRO A 158 21.79 -27.75 -8.42
C PRO A 158 22.54 -26.44 -8.63
N ARG A 159 22.39 -25.53 -7.67
CA ARG A 159 23.07 -24.24 -7.69
C ARG A 159 24.61 -24.44 -7.68
N ALA A 160 25.31 -23.68 -8.53
CA ALA A 160 26.77 -23.70 -8.56
C ALA A 160 27.35 -23.27 -7.20
N PRO A 161 28.42 -23.98 -6.69
CA PRO A 161 29.14 -23.54 -5.51
C PRO A 161 29.66 -22.09 -5.67
N GLY A 162 29.47 -21.24 -4.64
CA GLY A 162 29.96 -19.86 -4.67
C GLY A 162 29.11 -18.87 -5.53
N GLY A 163 28.05 -19.34 -6.18
CA GLY A 163 27.13 -18.47 -6.90
C GLY A 163 26.31 -17.57 -5.96
N PRO A 164 25.64 -16.52 -6.51
CA PRO A 164 24.84 -15.60 -5.73
C PRO A 164 23.68 -16.31 -5.01
N ASN A 165 23.23 -15.76 -3.89
CA ASN A 165 22.09 -16.30 -3.15
C ASN A 165 20.78 -16.19 -3.97
N VAL A 166 20.66 -15.12 -4.76
CA VAL A 166 19.60 -14.91 -5.71
C VAL A 166 20.21 -14.86 -7.12
N ASP A 167 19.87 -15.84 -7.97
CA ASP A 167 20.25 -15.83 -9.38
C ASP A 167 19.41 -14.80 -10.13
N PRO A 168 20.01 -13.74 -10.71
CA PRO A 168 19.27 -12.69 -11.41
C PRO A 168 18.53 -13.18 -12.67
N THR A 169 18.83 -14.38 -13.18
CA THR A 169 18.08 -15.01 -14.29
C THR A 169 16.80 -15.72 -13.82
N ALA A 170 16.62 -15.87 -12.52
CA ALA A 170 15.45 -16.49 -11.91
C ALA A 170 14.63 -15.50 -11.08
N ARG A 171 15.29 -14.54 -10.46
CA ARG A 171 14.64 -13.54 -9.61
C ARG A 171 15.47 -12.25 -9.58
N VAL A 172 14.84 -11.11 -9.78
CA VAL A 172 15.52 -9.80 -9.72
C VAL A 172 14.94 -9.02 -8.53
N ALA A 173 15.79 -8.65 -7.58
CA ALA A 173 15.41 -7.75 -6.48
C ALA A 173 15.93 -6.33 -6.75
N LYS A 174 15.04 -5.34 -6.61
CA LYS A 174 15.38 -3.92 -6.63
C LYS A 174 15.11 -3.32 -5.26
N LYS A 175 16.16 -2.97 -4.54
CA LYS A 175 16.09 -2.43 -3.19
C LYS A 175 15.80 -0.93 -3.23
N LEU A 176 15.10 -0.44 -2.23
CA LEU A 176 14.70 0.98 -2.15
C LEU A 176 15.90 1.93 -2.20
N GLU A 177 17.01 1.56 -1.54
CA GLU A 177 18.24 2.35 -1.49
C GLU A 177 18.95 2.48 -2.83
N ASP A 178 18.72 1.53 -3.76
CA ASP A 178 19.35 1.52 -5.09
C ASP A 178 18.47 2.18 -6.17
N MET A 179 17.28 2.67 -5.81
CA MET A 179 16.33 3.23 -6.78
C MET A 179 16.70 4.66 -7.19
N VAL A 180 16.64 4.90 -8.50
CA VAL A 180 16.81 6.24 -9.07
C VAL A 180 15.45 6.90 -9.20
N TRP A 181 15.31 8.09 -8.59
CA TRP A 181 14.07 8.85 -8.56
C TRP A 181 14.06 9.96 -9.60
N SER A 182 12.97 10.05 -10.35
CA SER A 182 12.67 11.13 -11.28
C SER A 182 11.72 12.13 -10.63
N LYS A 183 11.81 13.40 -11.05
CA LYS A 183 10.90 14.46 -10.59
C LYS A 183 9.80 14.68 -11.63
N ALA A 184 8.55 14.68 -11.21
CA ALA A 184 7.40 15.03 -12.03
C ALA A 184 7.14 16.55 -12.04
N ALA A 185 6.37 17.01 -13.00
CA ALA A 185 6.05 18.43 -13.15
C ALA A 185 5.23 19.00 -11.98
N ASP A 186 4.42 18.16 -11.32
CA ASP A 186 3.64 18.50 -10.15
C ASP A 186 4.45 18.58 -8.85
N GLY A 187 5.77 18.33 -8.91
CA GLY A 187 6.66 18.34 -7.76
C GLY A 187 6.79 17.01 -7.02
N SER A 188 5.99 16.00 -7.37
CA SER A 188 6.18 14.64 -6.87
C SER A 188 7.46 14.02 -7.43
N THR A 189 7.93 12.95 -6.80
CA THR A 189 9.02 12.12 -7.33
C THR A 189 8.52 10.70 -7.51
N TYR A 190 9.04 10.01 -8.53
CA TYR A 190 8.66 8.63 -8.83
C TYR A 190 9.84 7.80 -9.31
N THR A 191 9.68 6.49 -9.22
CA THR A 191 10.60 5.52 -9.84
C THR A 191 9.80 4.35 -10.43
N ASN A 192 10.05 4.04 -11.71
CA ASN A 192 9.52 2.83 -12.34
C ASN A 192 10.42 1.66 -11.92
N VAL A 193 9.94 0.90 -10.93
CA VAL A 193 10.72 -0.21 -10.39
C VAL A 193 10.77 -1.35 -11.39
N PHE A 194 9.63 -1.78 -11.88
CA PHE A 194 9.49 -2.75 -12.98
C PHE A 194 8.42 -2.28 -13.94
N GLY A 195 8.61 -2.62 -15.22
CA GLY A 195 7.72 -2.15 -16.29
C GLY A 195 7.77 -0.64 -16.52
N ASP A 196 6.85 -0.17 -17.33
CA ASP A 196 6.70 1.24 -17.68
C ASP A 196 5.21 1.54 -17.81
N PRO A 197 4.63 2.41 -16.95
CA PRO A 197 3.21 2.71 -17.00
C PRO A 197 2.74 3.31 -18.34
N SER A 198 3.65 3.79 -19.20
CA SER A 198 3.31 4.28 -20.54
C SER A 198 3.24 3.18 -21.62
N LYS A 199 3.59 1.94 -21.28
CA LYS A 199 3.70 0.81 -22.22
C LYS A 199 2.82 -0.36 -21.77
N ALA A 200 2.43 -1.20 -22.74
CA ALA A 200 1.70 -2.44 -22.43
C ALA A 200 2.54 -3.36 -21.53
N GLY A 201 1.92 -3.93 -20.50
CA GLY A 201 2.52 -4.85 -19.53
C GLY A 201 2.31 -4.45 -18.08
N LEU A 202 2.61 -5.37 -17.18
CA LEU A 202 2.58 -5.08 -15.75
C LEU A 202 3.62 -4.03 -15.38
N TYR A 203 3.28 -3.13 -14.46
CA TYR A 203 4.23 -2.19 -13.90
C TYR A 203 4.12 -2.08 -12.38
N VAL A 204 5.24 -1.71 -11.77
CA VAL A 204 5.36 -1.33 -10.37
C VAL A 204 6.12 -0.02 -10.31
N GLN A 205 5.48 0.98 -9.74
CA GLN A 205 6.02 2.33 -9.56
C GLN A 205 5.93 2.72 -8.09
N PHE A 206 6.93 3.41 -7.59
CA PHE A 206 6.81 4.17 -6.35
C PHE A 206 6.64 5.65 -6.64
N VAL A 207 5.77 6.29 -5.87
CA VAL A 207 5.51 7.73 -5.94
C VAL A 207 5.67 8.33 -4.54
N ARG A 208 6.40 9.43 -4.45
CA ARG A 208 6.45 10.29 -3.25
C ARG A 208 5.86 11.64 -3.60
N ARG A 209 4.84 12.03 -2.89
CA ARG A 209 4.16 13.30 -3.07
C ARG A 209 4.40 14.17 -1.83
N PRO A 210 4.97 15.38 -1.97
CA PRO A 210 5.23 16.26 -0.83
C PRO A 210 3.93 16.78 -0.22
N ALA A 211 4.01 17.33 0.99
CA ALA A 211 2.88 17.99 1.65
C ALA A 211 2.29 19.11 0.77
N ASN A 212 0.97 19.34 0.91
CA ASN A 212 0.19 20.33 0.15
C ASN A 212 0.25 20.19 -1.37
N ASN A 213 0.45 18.99 -1.88
CA ASN A 213 0.52 18.68 -3.30
C ASN A 213 -0.75 17.97 -3.77
N TRP A 214 -1.35 18.45 -4.87
CA TRP A 214 -2.60 17.93 -5.41
C TRP A 214 -2.51 17.70 -6.90
N THR A 215 -3.11 16.59 -7.39
CA THR A 215 -3.33 16.40 -8.81
C THR A 215 -4.43 17.33 -9.32
N THR A 216 -4.47 17.57 -10.61
CA THR A 216 -5.71 17.92 -11.31
C THR A 216 -6.63 16.70 -11.37
N ALA A 217 -7.91 16.89 -11.64
CA ALA A 217 -8.81 15.79 -11.96
C ALA A 217 -8.31 15.09 -13.24
N HIS A 218 -8.21 13.77 -13.22
CA HIS A 218 -7.67 12.96 -14.31
C HIS A 218 -8.33 11.58 -14.32
N HIS A 219 -7.97 10.75 -15.30
CA HIS A 219 -8.39 9.35 -15.37
C HIS A 219 -7.27 8.51 -15.96
N HIS A 220 -7.32 7.21 -15.75
CA HIS A 220 -6.40 6.22 -16.30
C HIS A 220 -7.15 5.29 -17.24
N ALA A 221 -6.49 4.84 -18.32
CA ALA A 221 -7.10 3.95 -19.29
C ALA A 221 -7.36 2.52 -18.75
N ASN A 222 -6.58 2.12 -17.75
CA ASN A 222 -6.67 0.82 -17.08
C ASN A 222 -6.75 0.99 -15.57
N ASP A 223 -7.19 -0.04 -14.88
CA ASP A 223 -7.25 -0.07 -13.41
C ASP A 223 -5.86 0.13 -12.79
N GLN A 224 -5.81 0.92 -11.73
CA GLN A 224 -4.63 1.06 -10.89
C GLN A 224 -4.90 0.54 -9.47
N PHE A 225 -3.88 -0.07 -8.89
CA PHE A 225 -3.92 -0.61 -7.54
C PHE A 225 -2.83 0.06 -6.72
N ILE A 226 -3.24 0.75 -5.67
CA ILE A 226 -2.35 1.61 -4.89
C ILE A 226 -2.31 1.11 -3.44
N TRP A 227 -1.12 1.10 -2.87
CA TRP A 227 -0.92 0.87 -1.44
C TRP A 227 -0.23 2.08 -0.81
N VAL A 228 -0.77 2.57 0.30
CA VAL A 228 -0.17 3.66 1.05
C VAL A 228 0.96 3.12 1.91
N MET A 229 2.20 3.34 1.47
CA MET A 229 3.42 2.87 2.13
C MET A 229 3.79 3.72 3.35
N GLY A 230 3.42 5.01 3.35
CA GLY A 230 3.69 5.95 4.44
C GLY A 230 2.95 7.26 4.26
N GLY A 231 2.70 7.98 5.35
CA GLY A 231 1.93 9.21 5.35
C GLY A 231 0.42 8.98 5.15
N ARG A 232 -0.26 10.01 4.65
CA ARG A 232 -1.71 10.01 4.39
C ARG A 232 -2.01 10.63 3.04
N ILE A 233 -2.71 9.90 2.19
CA ILE A 233 -3.27 10.40 0.93
C ILE A 233 -4.73 10.79 1.12
N TYR A 234 -5.16 11.87 0.46
CA TYR A 234 -6.56 12.29 0.41
C TYR A 234 -7.08 12.07 -1.00
N ILE A 235 -8.13 11.29 -1.13
CA ILE A 235 -8.71 10.88 -2.43
C ILE A 235 -10.11 11.45 -2.61
N GLY A 236 -10.44 11.83 -3.84
CA GLY A 236 -11.75 12.32 -4.24
C GLY A 236 -12.12 11.84 -5.63
N THR A 237 -13.39 11.96 -6.01
CA THR A 237 -13.92 11.59 -7.33
C THR A 237 -14.62 12.76 -7.99
N GLY A 238 -14.62 12.78 -9.33
CA GLY A 238 -15.24 13.79 -10.17
C GLY A 238 -14.26 14.74 -10.85
N SER A 239 -14.77 15.57 -11.76
CA SER A 239 -13.99 16.44 -12.65
C SER A 239 -13.52 17.75 -12.01
N THR A 240 -13.99 18.06 -10.81
CA THR A 240 -13.61 19.27 -10.07
C THR A 240 -12.93 18.90 -8.77
N VAL A 241 -11.71 19.38 -8.57
CA VAL A 241 -10.95 19.14 -7.34
C VAL A 241 -11.56 19.92 -6.18
N ASP A 242 -12.14 19.22 -5.22
CA ASP A 242 -12.64 19.80 -3.96
C ASP A 242 -11.92 19.14 -2.78
N LYS A 243 -10.90 19.81 -2.27
CA LYS A 243 -10.05 19.32 -1.17
C LYS A 243 -10.81 19.05 0.14
N ASN A 244 -12.02 19.62 0.27
CA ASN A 244 -12.88 19.41 1.43
C ASN A 244 -13.79 18.17 1.26
N LYS A 245 -13.94 17.68 0.04
CA LYS A 245 -14.68 16.47 -0.30
C LYS A 245 -13.76 15.30 -0.62
N THR A 246 -12.86 14.99 0.30
CA THR A 246 -11.87 13.92 0.15
C THR A 246 -11.87 13.00 1.35
N VAL A 247 -11.58 11.73 1.12
CA VAL A 247 -11.36 10.72 2.15
C VAL A 247 -9.86 10.61 2.42
N GLY A 248 -9.44 10.75 3.68
CA GLY A 248 -8.04 10.63 4.09
C GLY A 248 -7.65 9.20 4.46
N LEU A 249 -6.74 8.61 3.71
CA LEU A 249 -6.32 7.22 3.84
C LEU A 249 -4.91 7.13 4.42
N PRO A 250 -4.72 6.54 5.61
CA PRO A 250 -3.42 6.42 6.25
C PRO A 250 -2.57 5.30 5.64
N LYS A 251 -1.29 5.22 6.08
CA LYS A 251 -0.41 4.07 5.80
C LYS A 251 -1.15 2.74 6.03
N GLY A 252 -0.95 1.80 5.11
CA GLY A 252 -1.57 0.48 5.10
C GLY A 252 -2.95 0.43 4.45
N SER A 253 -3.45 1.54 3.92
CA SER A 253 -4.68 1.55 3.11
C SER A 253 -4.38 1.04 1.69
N TYR A 254 -5.38 0.36 1.12
CA TYR A 254 -5.45 -0.04 -0.28
C TYR A 254 -6.43 0.83 -1.03
N ILE A 255 -6.11 1.17 -2.29
CA ILE A 255 -6.98 1.93 -3.20
C ILE A 255 -7.03 1.17 -4.53
N HIS A 256 -8.22 1.12 -5.13
CA HIS A 256 -8.47 0.65 -6.48
C HIS A 256 -9.09 1.79 -7.29
N ASP A 257 -8.36 2.28 -8.27
CA ASP A 257 -8.83 3.26 -9.24
C ASP A 257 -9.32 2.49 -10.48
N PHE A 258 -10.62 2.63 -10.77
CA PHE A 258 -11.24 1.95 -11.90
C PHE A 258 -10.92 2.67 -13.21
N ALA A 259 -10.67 1.89 -14.25
CA ALA A 259 -10.40 2.40 -15.59
C ALA A 259 -11.44 3.43 -16.04
N ASN A 260 -10.96 4.54 -16.61
CA ASN A 260 -11.75 5.67 -17.10
C ASN A 260 -12.57 6.43 -16.03
N GLY A 261 -12.44 6.08 -14.76
CA GLY A 261 -13.02 6.85 -13.66
C GLY A 261 -12.28 8.18 -13.50
N THR A 262 -12.99 9.29 -13.38
CA THR A 262 -12.36 10.59 -13.16
C THR A 262 -12.24 10.87 -11.67
N ASP A 263 -11.02 11.06 -11.22
CA ASP A 263 -10.67 11.23 -9.82
C ASP A 263 -9.56 12.28 -9.61
N TYR A 264 -9.24 12.53 -8.36
CA TYR A 264 -8.12 13.37 -7.95
C TYR A 264 -7.63 12.94 -6.56
N GLU A 265 -6.37 13.21 -6.28
CA GLU A 265 -5.80 12.96 -4.96
C GLU A 265 -4.78 14.04 -4.58
N GLY A 266 -4.41 14.01 -3.31
CA GLY A 266 -3.39 14.92 -2.81
C GLY A 266 -3.01 14.68 -1.36
N THR A 267 -2.13 15.53 -0.91
CA THR A 267 -1.62 15.56 0.45
C THR A 267 -2.01 16.87 1.12
N LYS A 268 -2.14 16.85 2.46
CA LYS A 268 -2.30 18.06 3.26
C LYS A 268 -0.99 18.37 3.98
N ASP A 269 -0.89 18.06 5.23
CA ASP A 269 0.17 18.53 6.12
C ASP A 269 1.44 17.66 6.13
N GLU A 270 1.40 16.50 5.48
CA GLU A 270 2.50 15.52 5.46
C GLU A 270 2.75 14.96 4.07
N ASP A 271 3.98 14.50 3.84
CA ASP A 271 4.34 13.77 2.63
C ASP A 271 3.67 12.39 2.63
N VAL A 272 3.42 11.86 1.44
CA VAL A 272 2.94 10.50 1.25
C VAL A 272 3.90 9.70 0.38
N TRP A 273 4.01 8.42 0.67
CA TRP A 273 4.70 7.44 -0.14
C TRP A 273 3.74 6.34 -0.57
N LEU A 274 3.65 6.12 -1.88
CA LEU A 274 2.71 5.20 -2.52
C LEU A 274 3.47 4.14 -3.32
N LEU A 275 2.95 2.91 -3.27
CA LEU A 275 3.17 1.87 -4.27
C LEU A 275 2.00 1.97 -5.25
N VAL A 276 2.27 2.15 -6.53
CA VAL A 276 1.30 2.20 -7.62
C VAL A 276 1.59 1.08 -8.61
N THR A 277 0.59 0.27 -8.91
CA THR A 277 0.73 -0.89 -9.79
C THR A 277 -0.46 -1.01 -10.72
N GLY A 278 -0.27 -1.68 -11.85
CA GLY A 278 -1.35 -1.91 -12.81
C GLY A 278 -0.85 -2.56 -14.11
N MET A 279 -1.72 -2.49 -15.11
CA MET A 279 -1.41 -2.84 -16.49
C MET A 279 -1.30 -1.55 -17.29
N GLY A 280 -0.15 -1.31 -17.91
CA GLY A 280 0.02 -0.17 -18.81
C GLY A 280 -0.54 -0.45 -20.22
N PRO A 281 -0.78 0.61 -21.04
CA PRO A 281 -0.62 2.01 -20.69
C PRO A 281 -1.65 2.48 -19.66
N ALA A 282 -1.19 3.28 -18.69
CA ALA A 282 -2.00 3.81 -17.60
C ALA A 282 -2.39 5.28 -17.83
#